data_bb4e82529826023526a00eb5bd5558a6
#
_entry.id   bb4e82529826023526a00eb5bd5558a6
#
_cell.length_a   1.000
_cell.length_b   1.000
_cell.length_c   1.000
_cell.angle_alpha   90.00
_cell.angle_beta   90.00
_cell.angle_gamma   90.00
#
_symmetry.space_group_name_H-M   'P 1'
#
loop_
_entity.id
_entity.type
_entity.pdbx_description
1 polymer ?
#
loop_
_entity_poly.entity_id
_entity_poly.type
_entity_poly.pdbx_seq_one_letter_code
_entity_poly.pdbx_strand_id
1 'polypeptide(L)' 'MTDRRLWSYKEIAAHIKVQPDTVRSYRKHGHLPPPDVVEGGKPFWYADTVRGWSARRPGNRGRRDPD' A
#
# COMPACT_ATOMS: atom_id res chain seq x y z
N MET A 1 -15.96 1.12 12.03
CA MET A 1 -16.11 -0.05 11.28
C MET A 1 -14.92 -0.42 10.52
N THR A 2 -14.58 -1.65 10.50
CA THR A 2 -13.42 -2.16 9.78
C THR A 2 -13.74 -2.34 8.31
N ASP A 3 -12.87 -1.84 7.45
CA ASP A 3 -13.04 -2.00 6.02
C ASP A 3 -12.23 -3.22 5.59
N ARG A 4 -12.91 -4.31 5.27
CA ARG A 4 -12.24 -5.55 4.92
C ARG A 4 -12.18 -5.79 3.43
N ARG A 5 -12.37 -4.77 2.63
CA ARG A 5 -12.22 -4.91 1.21
C ARG A 5 -10.77 -5.20 0.88
N LEU A 6 -10.52 -6.12 -0.01
CA LEU A 6 -9.16 -6.49 -0.39
C LEU A 6 -8.66 -5.58 -1.50
N TRP A 7 -7.46 -5.07 -1.32
CA TRP A 7 -6.82 -4.18 -2.27
C TRP A 7 -5.56 -4.83 -2.81
N SER A 8 -5.37 -4.73 -4.11
CA SER A 8 -4.14 -5.19 -4.75
C SER A 8 -3.19 -4.00 -4.88
N TYR A 9 -2.04 -4.22 -5.51
CA TYR A 9 -1.09 -3.13 -5.76
C TYR A 9 -1.77 -1.96 -6.46
N LYS A 10 -2.64 -2.27 -7.40
CA LYS A 10 -3.27 -1.25 -8.21
C LYS A 10 -4.14 -0.33 -7.36
N GLU A 11 -4.93 -0.90 -6.48
CA GLU A 11 -5.79 -0.10 -5.63
C GLU A 11 -4.98 0.72 -4.63
N ILE A 12 -3.93 0.13 -4.09
CA ILE A 12 -3.07 0.85 -3.16
C ILE A 12 -2.42 2.03 -3.87
N ALA A 13 -1.91 1.80 -5.09
CA ALA A 13 -1.27 2.85 -5.86
C ALA A 13 -2.23 4.01 -6.11
N ALA A 14 -3.46 3.69 -6.46
CA ALA A 14 -4.46 4.71 -6.69
C ALA A 14 -4.75 5.50 -5.41
N HIS A 15 -4.78 4.83 -4.28
CA HIS A 15 -5.07 5.47 -3.01
C HIS A 15 -3.98 6.46 -2.60
N ILE A 16 -2.72 6.09 -2.79
CA ILE A 16 -1.61 6.97 -2.40
C ILE A 16 -1.06 7.77 -3.58
N LYS A 17 -1.73 7.65 -4.73
CA LYS A 17 -1.43 8.46 -5.92
C LYS A 17 -0.02 8.27 -6.46
N VAL A 18 0.36 7.03 -6.62
CA VAL A 18 1.64 6.66 -7.22
C VAL A 18 1.39 5.59 -8.27
N GLN A 19 2.43 5.24 -9.01
CA GLN A 19 2.32 4.16 -9.98
C GLN A 19 2.31 2.80 -9.28
N PRO A 20 1.65 1.78 -9.85
CA PRO A 20 1.68 0.46 -9.24
C PRO A 20 3.09 -0.11 -9.05
N ASP A 21 3.99 0.20 -9.97
CA ASP A 21 5.38 -0.25 -9.82
C ASP A 21 6.03 0.33 -8.57
N THR A 22 5.63 1.54 -8.18
CA THR A 22 6.15 2.15 -6.96
C THR A 22 5.72 1.35 -5.73
N VAL A 23 4.48 0.87 -5.72
CA VAL A 23 4.00 0.06 -4.61
C VAL A 23 4.74 -1.26 -4.55
N ARG A 24 5.00 -1.87 -5.70
CA ARG A 24 5.77 -3.11 -5.74
C ARG A 24 7.18 -2.89 -5.20
N SER A 25 7.77 -1.76 -5.52
CA SER A 25 9.08 -1.41 -5.02
C SER A 25 9.05 -1.24 -3.49
N TYR A 26 8.00 -0.62 -2.96
CA TYR A 26 7.86 -0.50 -1.51
C TYR A 26 7.84 -1.87 -0.85
N ARG A 27 7.12 -2.82 -1.45
CA ARG A 27 7.09 -4.16 -0.90
C ARG A 27 8.46 -4.82 -0.96
N LYS A 28 9.14 -4.67 -2.07
CA LYS A 28 10.45 -5.25 -2.26
C LYS A 28 11.44 -4.74 -1.23
N HIS A 29 11.34 -3.48 -0.85
CA HIS A 29 12.26 -2.89 0.11
C HIS A 29 11.76 -2.89 1.55
N GLY A 30 10.67 -3.58 1.79
CA GLY A 30 10.14 -3.71 3.16
C GLY A 30 9.41 -2.49 3.68
N HIS A 31 8.99 -1.59 2.80
CA HIS A 31 8.26 -0.40 3.22
C HIS A 31 6.76 -0.60 3.26
N LEU A 32 6.28 -1.73 2.81
CA LEU A 32 4.86 -2.03 2.78
C LEU A 32 4.57 -3.10 3.84
N PRO A 33 3.43 -3.07 4.52
CA PRO A 33 3.14 -4.12 5.50
C PRO A 33 2.96 -5.46 4.81
N PRO A 34 3.10 -6.56 5.53
CA PRO A 34 2.89 -7.87 4.93
C PRO A 34 1.44 -8.00 4.46
N PRO A 35 1.20 -8.74 3.38
CA PRO A 35 -0.17 -8.88 2.89
C PRO A 35 -1.05 -9.61 3.89
N ASP A 36 -2.30 -9.18 3.97
CA ASP A 36 -3.26 -9.84 4.85
C ASP A 36 -3.73 -11.15 4.24
N VAL A 37 -3.78 -11.22 2.92
CA VAL A 37 -4.25 -12.40 2.20
C VAL A 37 -3.37 -12.61 0.99
N VAL A 38 -3.07 -13.86 0.67
CA VAL A 38 -2.38 -14.20 -0.57
C VAL A 38 -3.23 -15.22 -1.30
N GLU A 39 -3.62 -14.91 -2.52
CA GLU A 39 -4.42 -15.82 -3.33
C GLU A 39 -3.80 -15.98 -4.69
N GLY A 40 -3.61 -17.22 -5.11
CA GLY A 40 -3.04 -17.48 -6.43
C GLY A 40 -1.69 -16.82 -6.62
N GLY A 41 -0.91 -16.71 -5.57
CA GLY A 41 0.39 -16.08 -5.64
C GLY A 41 0.34 -14.56 -5.64
N LYS A 42 -0.84 -13.97 -5.49
CA LYS A 42 -0.98 -12.52 -5.50
C LYS A 42 -1.30 -12.01 -4.11
N PRO A 43 -0.62 -10.97 -3.65
CA PRO A 43 -0.89 -10.42 -2.33
C PRO A 43 -2.04 -9.43 -2.36
N PHE A 44 -2.77 -9.42 -1.26
CA PHE A 44 -3.87 -8.46 -1.07
C PHE A 44 -3.81 -7.93 0.35
N TRP A 45 -4.29 -6.71 0.53
CA TRP A 45 -4.33 -6.07 1.83
C TRP A 45 -5.74 -5.58 2.09
N TYR A 46 -6.17 -5.60 3.34
CA TYR A 46 -7.43 -4.97 3.69
C TYR A 46 -7.28 -3.46 3.56
N ALA A 47 -8.36 -2.80 3.20
CA ALA A 47 -8.34 -1.35 3.08
C ALA A 47 -7.89 -0.66 4.36
N ASP A 48 -8.32 -1.17 5.51
CA ASP A 48 -7.90 -0.62 6.79
C ASP A 48 -6.41 -0.71 6.99
N THR A 49 -5.80 -1.83 6.58
CA THR A 49 -4.36 -2.01 6.68
C THR A 49 -3.64 -0.96 5.84
N VAL A 50 -4.13 -0.73 4.63
CA VAL A 50 -3.52 0.24 3.74
C VAL A 50 -3.67 1.66 4.28
N ARG A 51 -4.83 1.98 4.79
CA ARG A 51 -5.07 3.32 5.33
C ARG A 51 -4.18 3.59 6.53
N GLY A 52 -4.06 2.63 7.43
CA GLY A 52 -3.18 2.78 8.58
C GLY A 52 -1.73 2.93 8.17
N TRP A 53 -1.31 2.13 7.21
CA TRP A 53 0.05 2.21 6.71
C TRP A 53 0.31 3.56 6.04
N SER A 54 -0.62 4.02 5.20
CA SER A 54 -0.39 5.25 4.47
C SER A 54 -0.35 6.46 5.41
N ALA A 55 -1.07 6.40 6.51
CA ALA A 55 -1.05 7.48 7.49
C ALA A 55 0.30 7.57 8.21
N ARG A 56 1.04 6.47 8.25
CA ARG A 56 2.34 6.43 8.91
C ARG A 56 3.49 6.31 7.91
N ARG A 57 3.20 6.39 6.64
CA ARG A 57 4.19 6.16 5.61
C ARG A 57 5.31 7.20 5.70
N PRO A 58 6.56 6.75 5.71
CA PRO A 58 7.65 7.70 5.77
C PRO A 58 7.70 8.56 4.53
N GLY A 59 8.15 9.75 4.66
CA GLY A 59 8.25 10.65 3.55
C GLY A 59 6.96 11.23 3.10
N ASN A 60 5.92 10.93 3.90
CA ASN A 60 4.71 11.32 3.49
C ASN A 60 4.51 12.71 3.74
N ARG A 61 5.21 13.38 4.38
CA ARG A 61 4.99 14.50 4.66
C ARG A 61 5.04 15.28 3.69
N GLY A 62 4.46 15.51 3.35
CA GLY A 62 4.46 16.30 2.45
C GLY A 62 5.51 16.75 1.76
N ARG A 63 6.11 16.57 1.69
CA ARG A 63 7.04 16.93 1.06
C ARG A 63 7.19 16.52 -0.04
N ARG A 64 7.21 16.46 -0.40
CA ARG A 64 7.35 16.16 -1.31
C ARG A 64 7.97 15.75 -1.97
N ASP A 65 8.30 15.26 -2.22
CA ASP A 65 8.87 14.79 -2.68
C ASP A 65 9.15 14.56 -3.54
N PRO A 66 9.57 14.48 -3.80
CA PRO A 66 9.85 14.25 -4.69
C PRO A 66 9.72 13.50 -5.32
N ASP A 67 9.84 13.14 -5.43
CA ASP A 67 9.93 12.53 -5.86
C ASP A 67 10.05 12.38 -6.27
#